data_d569bb1ec213ec7907d1118f35595e4b
#
_entry.id   d569bb1ec213ec7907d1118f35595e4b
#
_cell.length_a   1.000
_cell.length_b   1.000
_cell.length_c   1.000
_cell.angle_alpha   90.00
_cell.angle_beta   90.00
_cell.angle_gamma   90.00
#
_symmetry.space_group_name_H-M   'P 1'
#
loop_
_entity.id
_entity.type
_entity.pdbx_description
1 polymer ?
#
loop_
_entity_poly.entity_id
_entity_poly.type
_entity_poly.pdbx_seq_one_letter_code
_entity_poly.pdbx_strand_id
1 'polypeptide(L)'
;MSKKDKIEYVEEGGEDFAKKLKKIKDKLKSCEKERGEYLAGWQRAKADLINYRKEQEQKNSAFFKFANETLISEILPVLDSFEQAMKHSKDEGTLQLYNQLKNILKNQGLEEIKAKGEKFNPEFHESVEEVKGKKGIIIEELQKGYLLNKKVIRPSKVKIGK
;
A
#
# COMPACT_ATOMS: atom_id res chain seq x y z
N MET A 1 58.24 -16.36 -82.00
CA MET A 1 57.19 -17.27 -81.51
C MET A 1 57.16 -17.09 -79.98
N SER A 2 56.17 -16.36 -79.49
CA SER A 2 56.02 -16.04 -78.07
C SER A 2 55.29 -17.14 -77.31
N LYS A 3 55.94 -17.71 -76.29
CA LYS A 3 55.29 -18.64 -75.35
C LYS A 3 54.36 -17.82 -74.45
N LYS A 4 53.07 -18.06 -74.55
CA LYS A 4 52.09 -17.60 -73.58
C LYS A 4 52.21 -18.44 -72.37
N ASP A 5 52.72 -17.94 -71.27
CA ASP A 5 52.66 -18.55 -69.95
C ASP A 5 51.21 -18.52 -69.53
N LYS A 6 50.58 -19.74 -69.44
CA LYS A 6 49.30 -19.94 -68.80
C LYS A 6 49.49 -19.84 -67.29
N ILE A 7 48.97 -18.79 -66.68
CA ILE A 7 48.84 -18.69 -65.25
C ILE A 7 47.71 -19.63 -64.85
N GLU A 8 48.11 -20.77 -64.26
CA GLU A 8 47.17 -21.71 -63.62
C GLU A 8 46.86 -21.20 -62.22
N TYR A 9 45.66 -20.68 -62.02
CA TYR A 9 45.15 -20.37 -60.68
C TYR A 9 44.87 -21.66 -59.96
N VAL A 10 45.73 -22.03 -59.02
CA VAL A 10 45.51 -23.14 -58.11
C VAL A 10 44.48 -22.66 -57.08
N GLU A 11 43.23 -23.12 -57.15
CA GLU A 11 42.22 -22.98 -56.10
C GLU A 11 42.56 -23.89 -54.94
N GLU A 12 43.70 -23.68 -54.28
CA GLU A 12 43.99 -24.29 -52.98
C GLU A 12 43.26 -23.54 -51.87
N GLY A 13 42.14 -24.05 -51.38
CA GLY A 13 41.48 -23.55 -50.14
C GLY A 13 39.99 -23.29 -50.19
N GLY A 14 39.33 -23.46 -51.34
CA GLY A 14 37.89 -23.16 -51.46
C GLY A 14 37.01 -23.89 -50.49
N GLU A 15 37.28 -25.19 -50.28
CA GLU A 15 36.49 -25.99 -49.33
C GLU A 15 36.74 -25.68 -47.88
N ASP A 16 37.98 -25.40 -47.47
CA ASP A 16 38.34 -25.07 -46.11
C ASP A 16 37.82 -23.66 -45.73
N PHE A 17 37.87 -22.72 -46.67
CA PHE A 17 37.30 -21.40 -46.52
C PHE A 17 35.78 -21.42 -46.38
N ALA A 18 35.10 -22.21 -47.21
CA ALA A 18 33.64 -22.41 -47.14
C ALA A 18 33.22 -23.01 -45.80
N LYS A 19 33.94 -24.01 -45.30
CA LYS A 19 33.72 -24.62 -43.99
C LYS A 19 33.92 -23.63 -42.82
N LYS A 20 34.96 -22.79 -42.90
CA LYS A 20 35.21 -21.72 -41.92
C LYS A 20 34.10 -20.66 -41.92
N LEU A 21 33.65 -20.22 -43.09
CA LEU A 21 32.56 -19.27 -43.26
C LEU A 21 31.25 -19.85 -42.71
N LYS A 22 30.94 -21.11 -42.93
CA LYS A 22 29.77 -21.76 -42.35
C LYS A 22 29.80 -21.78 -40.81
N LYS A 23 30.94 -22.18 -40.23
CA LYS A 23 31.15 -22.15 -38.78
C LYS A 23 30.98 -20.75 -38.18
N ILE A 24 31.49 -19.72 -38.84
CA ILE A 24 31.34 -18.34 -38.38
C ILE A 24 29.88 -17.89 -38.46
N LYS A 25 29.17 -18.22 -39.56
CA LYS A 25 27.73 -17.94 -39.71
C LYS A 25 26.89 -18.62 -38.62
N ASP A 26 27.18 -19.89 -38.33
CA ASP A 26 26.48 -20.64 -37.28
C ASP A 26 26.71 -20.06 -35.90
N LYS A 27 27.98 -19.68 -35.59
CA LYS A 27 28.32 -18.96 -34.35
C LYS A 27 27.63 -17.60 -34.25
N LEU A 28 27.59 -16.84 -35.34
CA LEU A 28 26.92 -15.54 -35.37
C LEU A 28 25.41 -15.72 -35.09
N LYS A 29 24.77 -16.69 -35.73
CA LYS A 29 23.35 -16.99 -35.54
C LYS A 29 23.05 -17.41 -34.08
N SER A 30 23.93 -18.24 -33.46
CA SER A 30 23.80 -18.62 -32.06
C SER A 30 23.94 -17.39 -31.15
N CYS A 31 24.97 -16.56 -31.37
CA CYS A 31 25.20 -15.35 -30.59
C CYS A 31 24.03 -14.34 -30.72
N GLU A 32 23.47 -14.19 -31.92
CA GLU A 32 22.30 -13.33 -32.13
C GLU A 32 21.07 -13.84 -31.37
N LYS A 33 20.85 -15.17 -31.35
CA LYS A 33 19.79 -15.80 -30.60
C LYS A 33 19.97 -15.57 -29.08
N GLU A 34 21.16 -15.86 -28.56
CA GLU A 34 21.50 -15.63 -27.16
C GLU A 34 21.33 -14.15 -26.76
N ARG A 35 21.80 -13.23 -27.63
CA ARG A 35 21.57 -11.79 -27.43
C ARG A 35 20.07 -11.45 -27.31
N GLY A 36 19.26 -12.04 -28.18
CA GLY A 36 17.79 -11.86 -28.15
C GLY A 36 17.16 -12.37 -26.85
N GLU A 37 17.60 -13.53 -26.39
CA GLU A 37 17.12 -14.14 -25.12
C GLU A 37 17.54 -13.30 -23.91
N TYR A 38 18.81 -12.84 -23.86
CA TYR A 38 19.30 -11.96 -22.80
C TYR A 38 18.58 -10.61 -22.81
N LEU A 39 18.33 -10.01 -23.99
CA LEU A 39 17.59 -8.77 -24.09
C LEU A 39 16.16 -8.91 -23.57
N ALA A 40 15.46 -9.97 -23.97
CA ALA A 40 14.10 -10.25 -23.48
C ALA A 40 14.09 -10.49 -21.97
N GLY A 41 15.06 -11.25 -21.45
CA GLY A 41 15.24 -11.45 -20.00
C GLY A 41 15.48 -10.14 -19.25
N TRP A 42 16.36 -9.30 -19.78
CA TRP A 42 16.64 -7.98 -19.18
C TRP A 42 15.41 -7.07 -19.19
N GLN A 43 14.65 -7.04 -20.29
CA GLN A 43 13.42 -6.24 -20.38
C GLN A 43 12.37 -6.72 -19.35
N ARG A 44 12.22 -8.03 -19.19
CA ARG A 44 11.33 -8.62 -18.19
C ARG A 44 11.77 -8.25 -16.77
N ALA A 45 13.04 -8.46 -16.44
CA ALA A 45 13.58 -8.11 -15.12
C ALA A 45 13.43 -6.63 -14.80
N LYS A 46 13.60 -5.75 -15.80
CA LYS A 46 13.38 -4.31 -15.64
C LYS A 46 11.91 -3.99 -15.36
N ALA A 47 10.98 -4.64 -16.06
CA ALA A 47 9.54 -4.47 -15.82
C ALA A 47 9.15 -4.96 -14.42
N ASP A 48 9.65 -6.12 -14.00
CA ASP A 48 9.42 -6.69 -12.67
C ASP A 48 9.96 -5.77 -11.57
N LEU A 49 11.14 -5.18 -11.76
CA LEU A 49 11.71 -4.21 -10.81
C LEU A 49 10.85 -2.95 -10.68
N ILE A 50 10.30 -2.43 -11.79
CA ILE A 50 9.41 -1.27 -11.76
C ILE A 50 8.13 -1.61 -10.99
N ASN A 51 7.52 -2.76 -11.26
CA ASN A 51 6.33 -3.23 -10.55
C ASN A 51 6.60 -3.42 -9.05
N TYR A 52 7.71 -4.07 -8.72
CA TYR A 52 8.14 -4.27 -7.33
C TYR A 52 8.32 -2.95 -6.58
N ARG A 53 8.98 -1.95 -7.19
CA ARG A 53 9.14 -0.62 -6.58
C ARG A 53 7.79 0.03 -6.31
N LYS A 54 6.87 0.00 -7.28
CA LYS A 54 5.53 0.55 -7.14
C LYS A 54 4.75 -0.13 -6.00
N GLU A 55 4.82 -1.45 -5.91
CA GLU A 55 4.19 -2.19 -4.81
C GLU A 55 4.80 -1.84 -3.45
N GLN A 56 6.14 -1.71 -3.37
CA GLN A 56 6.81 -1.31 -2.13
C GLN A 56 6.43 0.11 -1.70
N GLU A 57 6.33 1.05 -2.63
CA GLU A 57 5.87 2.41 -2.33
C GLU A 57 4.44 2.42 -1.77
N GLN A 58 3.54 1.62 -2.35
CA GLN A 58 2.17 1.48 -1.85
C GLN A 58 2.13 0.85 -0.45
N LYS A 59 2.88 -0.22 -0.22
CA LYS A 59 2.99 -0.89 1.09
C LYS A 59 3.57 0.04 2.15
N ASN A 60 4.64 0.77 1.81
CA ASN A 60 5.26 1.74 2.70
C ASN A 60 4.29 2.89 3.03
N SER A 61 3.58 3.43 2.04
CA SER A 61 2.57 4.47 2.26
C SER A 61 1.46 3.99 3.21
N ALA A 62 0.96 2.77 3.02
CA ALA A 62 -0.03 2.18 3.92
C ALA A 62 0.55 1.96 5.33
N PHE A 63 1.77 1.45 5.42
CA PHE A 63 2.44 1.25 6.70
C PHE A 63 2.58 2.57 7.48
N PHE A 64 3.07 3.63 6.85
CA PHE A 64 3.21 4.94 7.51
C PHE A 64 1.86 5.53 7.96
N LYS A 65 0.79 5.31 7.19
CA LYS A 65 -0.56 5.78 7.58
C LYS A 65 -1.09 5.10 8.85
N PHE A 66 -0.72 3.86 9.09
CA PHE A 66 -1.25 3.04 10.19
C PHE A 66 -0.21 2.62 11.23
N ALA A 67 1.05 3.08 11.09
CA ALA A 67 2.12 2.75 12.04
C ALA A 67 1.76 3.10 13.50
N ASN A 68 0.98 4.16 13.68
CA ASN A 68 0.56 4.63 15.01
C ASN A 68 -0.79 4.06 15.46
N GLU A 69 -1.42 3.14 14.69
CA GLU A 69 -2.76 2.62 14.99
C GLU A 69 -2.82 1.96 16.38
N THR A 70 -1.85 1.11 16.69
CA THR A 70 -1.78 0.41 17.99
C THR A 70 -1.61 1.40 19.13
N LEU A 71 -0.67 2.33 19.01
CA LEU A 71 -0.43 3.35 20.03
C LEU A 71 -1.66 4.25 20.25
N ILE A 72 -2.29 4.68 19.17
CA ILE A 72 -3.51 5.49 19.25
C ILE A 72 -4.61 4.70 19.95
N SER A 73 -4.81 3.42 19.61
CA SER A 73 -5.82 2.56 20.24
C SER A 73 -5.59 2.41 21.75
N GLU A 74 -4.33 2.35 22.18
CA GLU A 74 -3.96 2.29 23.61
C GLU A 74 -4.18 3.63 24.34
N ILE A 75 -4.17 4.75 23.63
CA ILE A 75 -4.45 6.07 24.19
C ILE A 75 -5.95 6.38 24.29
N LEU A 76 -6.83 5.74 23.46
CA LEU A 76 -8.26 6.02 23.49
C LEU A 76 -8.91 5.83 24.88
N PRO A 77 -8.58 4.82 25.69
CA PRO A 77 -9.11 4.72 27.07
C PRO A 77 -8.75 5.92 27.96
N VAL A 78 -7.61 6.55 27.73
CA VAL A 78 -7.20 7.76 28.46
C VAL A 78 -8.11 8.93 28.07
N LEU A 79 -8.44 9.10 26.79
CA LEU A 79 -9.44 10.09 26.35
C LEU A 79 -10.81 9.85 26.97
N ASP A 80 -11.27 8.57 27.04
CA ASP A 80 -12.52 8.22 27.70
C ASP A 80 -12.52 8.60 29.19
N SER A 81 -11.39 8.38 29.87
CA SER A 81 -11.21 8.75 31.27
C SER A 81 -11.27 10.26 31.48
N PHE A 82 -10.66 11.05 30.59
CA PHE A 82 -10.81 12.51 30.62
C PHE A 82 -12.27 12.96 30.42
N GLU A 83 -12.99 12.34 29.48
CA GLU A 83 -14.41 12.65 29.24
C GLU A 83 -15.27 12.33 30.47
N GLN A 84 -15.00 11.22 31.16
CA GLN A 84 -15.68 10.90 32.39
C GLN A 84 -15.35 11.88 33.51
N ALA A 85 -14.07 12.23 33.68
CA ALA A 85 -13.65 13.22 34.68
C ALA A 85 -14.35 14.57 34.47
N MET A 86 -14.46 15.03 33.23
CA MET A 86 -15.15 16.29 32.89
C MET A 86 -16.66 16.27 33.14
N LYS A 87 -17.30 15.08 33.20
CA LYS A 87 -18.72 14.97 33.61
C LYS A 87 -18.90 15.24 35.10
N HIS A 88 -17.88 14.95 35.92
CA HIS A 88 -17.94 15.07 37.36
C HIS A 88 -17.30 16.38 37.89
N SER A 89 -16.34 16.94 37.19
CA SER A 89 -15.65 18.18 37.54
C SER A 89 -15.42 19.03 36.29
N LYS A 90 -15.82 20.31 36.36
CA LYS A 90 -15.58 21.29 35.28
C LYS A 90 -14.28 22.03 35.55
N ASP A 91 -13.19 21.31 35.70
CA ASP A 91 -11.86 21.91 35.84
C ASP A 91 -11.33 22.39 34.50
N GLU A 92 -11.00 23.66 34.38
CA GLU A 92 -10.48 24.27 33.14
C GLU A 92 -9.14 23.67 32.72
N GLY A 93 -8.29 23.28 33.68
CA GLY A 93 -7.01 22.63 33.39
C GLY A 93 -7.19 21.25 32.70
N THR A 94 -8.11 20.46 33.23
CA THR A 94 -8.47 19.16 32.63
C THR A 94 -9.04 19.34 31.22
N LEU A 95 -9.87 20.33 30.97
CA LEU A 95 -10.43 20.63 29.66
C LEU A 95 -9.34 21.06 28.67
N GLN A 96 -8.37 21.88 29.10
CA GLN A 96 -7.26 22.26 28.23
C GLN A 96 -6.39 21.08 27.84
N LEU A 97 -6.06 20.19 28.78
CA LEU A 97 -5.28 18.97 28.52
C LEU A 97 -6.00 18.04 27.56
N TYR A 98 -7.32 17.83 27.77
CA TYR A 98 -8.14 17.03 26.86
C TYR A 98 -8.12 17.59 25.43
N ASN A 99 -8.35 18.89 25.28
CA ASN A 99 -8.36 19.54 23.97
C ASN A 99 -6.98 19.48 23.30
N GLN A 100 -5.91 19.63 24.05
CA GLN A 100 -4.55 19.52 23.54
C GLN A 100 -4.27 18.10 23.03
N LEU A 101 -4.59 17.07 23.82
CA LEU A 101 -4.43 15.68 23.43
C LEU A 101 -5.29 15.34 22.18
N LYS A 102 -6.56 15.78 22.18
CA LYS A 102 -7.46 15.60 21.03
C LYS A 102 -6.90 16.25 19.76
N ASN A 103 -6.32 17.44 19.85
CA ASN A 103 -5.70 18.12 18.70
C ASN A 103 -4.46 17.37 18.18
N ILE A 104 -3.61 16.85 19.09
CA ILE A 104 -2.45 16.05 18.71
C ILE A 104 -2.90 14.82 17.93
N LEU A 105 -3.89 14.08 18.43
CA LEU A 105 -4.43 12.89 17.79
C LEU A 105 -5.10 13.22 16.45
N LYS A 106 -5.84 14.33 16.37
CA LYS A 106 -6.42 14.81 15.11
C LYS A 106 -5.36 15.09 14.04
N ASN A 107 -4.22 15.66 14.42
CA ASN A 107 -3.09 15.88 13.49
C ASN A 107 -2.47 14.57 13.00
N GLN A 108 -2.65 13.46 13.73
CA GLN A 108 -2.27 12.12 13.30
C GLN A 108 -3.35 11.43 12.43
N GLY A 109 -4.44 12.12 12.11
CA GLY A 109 -5.52 11.61 11.27
C GLY A 109 -6.65 10.91 12.04
N LEU A 110 -6.73 11.10 13.38
CA LEU A 110 -7.84 10.58 14.18
C LEU A 110 -9.07 11.48 13.98
N GLU A 111 -10.19 10.87 13.64
CA GLU A 111 -11.49 11.52 13.49
C GLU A 111 -12.54 10.85 14.39
N GLU A 112 -13.38 11.64 15.04
CA GLU A 112 -14.47 11.16 15.90
C GLU A 112 -15.68 10.76 15.03
N ILE A 113 -16.26 9.60 15.29
CA ILE A 113 -17.48 9.14 14.63
C ILE A 113 -18.66 9.92 15.24
N LYS A 114 -19.47 10.57 14.42
CA LYS A 114 -20.70 11.22 14.86
C LYS A 114 -21.79 10.15 14.95
N ALA A 115 -22.21 9.80 16.15
CA ALA A 115 -23.18 8.74 16.34
C ALA A 115 -24.54 9.25 16.79
N LYS A 116 -24.62 10.16 17.75
CA LYS A 116 -25.90 10.61 18.34
C LYS A 116 -26.84 11.28 17.32
N GLY A 117 -28.04 10.74 17.18
CA GLY A 117 -29.05 11.24 16.25
C GLY A 117 -28.95 10.68 14.84
N GLU A 118 -27.88 9.96 14.53
CA GLU A 118 -27.69 9.32 13.23
C GLU A 118 -28.38 7.96 13.16
N LYS A 119 -28.53 7.45 11.95
CA LYS A 119 -29.01 6.10 11.71
C LYS A 119 -27.94 5.09 12.05
N PHE A 120 -28.32 4.03 12.74
CA PHE A 120 -27.39 2.95 13.08
C PHE A 120 -26.76 2.33 11.83
N ASN A 121 -25.42 2.21 11.85
CA ASN A 121 -24.64 1.52 10.84
C ASN A 121 -23.66 0.56 11.53
N PRO A 122 -23.75 -0.76 11.27
CA PRO A 122 -22.87 -1.76 11.90
C PRO A 122 -21.37 -1.56 11.61
N GLU A 123 -20.99 -0.85 10.55
CA GLU A 123 -19.60 -0.55 10.24
C GLU A 123 -18.95 0.44 11.22
N PHE A 124 -19.75 1.34 11.79
CA PHE A 124 -19.26 2.45 12.63
C PHE A 124 -19.75 2.36 14.07
N HIS A 125 -20.83 1.60 14.33
CA HIS A 125 -21.53 1.60 15.60
C HIS A 125 -21.71 0.18 16.14
N GLU A 126 -21.50 0.03 17.45
CA GLU A 126 -21.76 -1.18 18.23
C GLU A 126 -22.99 -0.92 19.12
N SER A 127 -24.07 -1.67 18.90
CA SER A 127 -25.28 -1.58 19.73
C SER A 127 -25.08 -2.31 21.05
N VAL A 128 -25.22 -1.62 22.16
CA VAL A 128 -25.14 -2.20 23.51
C VAL A 128 -26.52 -2.45 24.08
N GLU A 129 -27.47 -1.55 23.83
CA GLU A 129 -28.81 -1.60 24.45
C GLU A 129 -29.87 -1.01 23.50
N GLU A 130 -31.07 -1.58 23.53
CA GLU A 130 -32.25 -1.00 22.89
C GLU A 130 -33.07 -0.22 23.90
N VAL A 131 -33.41 1.04 23.59
CA VAL A 131 -34.18 1.94 24.45
C VAL A 131 -35.43 2.45 23.73
N LYS A 132 -36.42 2.97 24.45
CA LYS A 132 -37.61 3.59 23.87
C LYS A 132 -37.19 4.79 23.03
N GLY A 133 -37.52 4.78 21.72
CA GLY A 133 -37.16 5.87 20.82
C GLY A 133 -37.51 5.59 19.36
N LYS A 134 -37.06 6.46 18.48
CA LYS A 134 -37.28 6.28 17.05
C LYS A 134 -36.49 5.09 16.53
N LYS A 135 -37.16 4.12 15.97
CA LYS A 135 -36.57 2.84 15.50
C LYS A 135 -35.38 3.05 14.58
N GLY A 136 -34.26 2.41 14.93
CA GLY A 136 -33.02 2.42 14.15
C GLY A 136 -32.21 3.72 14.23
N ILE A 137 -32.61 4.65 15.10
CA ILE A 137 -31.86 5.89 15.35
C ILE A 137 -31.07 5.74 16.66
N ILE A 138 -29.87 6.28 16.68
CA ILE A 138 -28.99 6.29 17.85
C ILE A 138 -29.48 7.37 18.81
N ILE A 139 -29.95 6.96 19.98
CA ILE A 139 -30.49 7.86 21.01
C ILE A 139 -29.39 8.40 21.89
N GLU A 140 -28.46 7.56 22.29
CA GLU A 140 -27.37 7.91 23.18
C GLU A 140 -26.06 7.23 22.74
N GLU A 141 -24.96 7.95 22.82
CA GLU A 141 -23.62 7.44 22.62
C GLU A 141 -22.97 7.25 24.00
N LEU A 142 -22.67 5.99 24.34
CA LEU A 142 -22.06 5.63 25.63
C LEU A 142 -20.55 5.79 25.59
N GLN A 143 -19.94 5.45 24.45
CA GLN A 143 -18.51 5.55 24.23
C GLN A 143 -18.26 5.98 22.80
N LYS A 144 -17.41 6.97 22.64
CA LYS A 144 -17.09 7.53 21.31
C LYS A 144 -16.32 6.56 20.45
N GLY A 145 -16.67 6.50 19.18
CA GLY A 145 -15.95 5.80 18.17
C GLY A 145 -14.95 6.70 17.44
N TYR A 146 -13.93 6.09 16.87
CA TYR A 146 -12.87 6.81 16.18
C TYR A 146 -12.44 6.12 14.89
N LEU A 147 -12.14 6.97 13.90
CA LEU A 147 -11.53 6.61 12.62
C LEU A 147 -10.07 7.09 12.61
N LEU A 148 -9.18 6.29 12.03
CA LEU A 148 -7.82 6.71 11.71
C LEU A 148 -7.65 6.64 10.19
N ASN A 149 -7.43 7.78 9.56
CA ASN A 149 -7.30 7.86 8.09
C ASN A 149 -8.44 7.14 7.35
N LYS A 150 -9.69 7.32 7.80
CA LYS A 150 -10.93 6.70 7.28
C LYS A 150 -11.12 5.21 7.60
N LYS A 151 -10.21 4.57 8.32
CA LYS A 151 -10.37 3.19 8.83
C LYS A 151 -10.93 3.24 10.25
N VAL A 152 -11.98 2.49 10.53
CA VAL A 152 -12.53 2.36 11.90
C VAL A 152 -11.50 1.63 12.76
N ILE A 153 -11.02 2.28 13.83
CA ILE A 153 -10.16 1.66 14.85
C ILE A 153 -10.95 1.29 16.11
N ARG A 154 -12.04 2.01 16.37
CA ARG A 154 -12.98 1.69 17.44
C ARG A 154 -14.38 2.17 17.05
N PRO A 155 -15.39 1.29 17.00
CA PRO A 155 -16.77 1.70 16.77
C PRO A 155 -17.32 2.49 17.98
N SER A 156 -18.32 3.35 17.75
CA SER A 156 -19.05 4.01 18.83
C SER A 156 -19.99 3.01 19.50
N LYS A 157 -19.95 2.91 20.83
CA LYS A 157 -20.94 2.14 21.59
C LYS A 157 -22.18 2.98 21.83
N VAL A 158 -23.32 2.48 21.37
CA VAL A 158 -24.54 3.26 21.28
C VAL A 158 -25.75 2.54 21.82
N LYS A 159 -26.75 3.32 22.25
CA LYS A 159 -28.12 2.84 22.49
C LYS A 159 -29.01 3.19 21.31
N ILE A 160 -29.75 2.21 20.83
CA ILE A 160 -30.61 2.34 19.63
C ILE A 160 -32.07 2.43 20.06
N GLY A 161 -32.83 3.26 19.35
CA GLY A 161 -34.28 3.35 19.51
C GLY A 161 -34.99 2.11 18.95
N LYS A 162 -35.91 1.56 19.77
CA LYS A 162 -36.78 0.45 19.44
C LYS A 162 -38.16 0.94 19.08
#